data_3b6f52d1a56e95a17bc488a7b791ba34
#
_entry.id   3b6f52d1a56e95a17bc488a7b791ba34
#
_cell.length_a   1.000
_cell.length_b   1.000
_cell.length_c   1.000
_cell.angle_alpha   90.00
_cell.angle_beta   90.00
_cell.angle_gamma   90.00
#
_symmetry.space_group_name_H-M   'P 1'
#
loop_
_entity.id
_entity.type
_entity.pdbx_description
1 polymer ?
#
loop_
_entity_poly.entity_id
_entity_poly.type
_entity_poly.pdbx_seq_one_letter_code
_entity_poly.pdbx_strand_id
1 'polypeptide(L)'
;MSFALGFLPVILLLLGFPIFLVLLTGATVALVFFMNVPLAAVHQNLFGSINAYALLAIPYFIFAGELMGRGSVAQRLVDFVQAGVGSVRGSLGVTTVGVATIFGAISGVSAAAVATIGKVMYPAMTEAGYPKPFAAGLITALGAIDIIIPPSIPMLVYAAAANESVPRLYAAGILPGLLIAALIAGYVIFRAWSSGFGAGEPFQLSQFWRATTRGVWALGAPVIILGGIYGGVFSPTEAAAVACVYAGLVTRFVFRELSWTDILHCAAATVRFTAQILIIVSCAGVFSWLLTINQVPATLVAWIQYLELSPWQFLLIVNVLLLIIGCFLDPLSSILLLTPLLVPVAKALGIDTVHFGIVVMVNLAIGLFHPPFGINIFVAQSVLGIDLKIIYRGILPFVGLYLIALALITYVPDLSLTLVRLMLQ
;
A
#
# COMPACT_ATOMS: atom_id res chain seq x y z
N MET A 1 -6.40 0.56 34.98
CA MET A 1 -6.86 0.27 33.61
C MET A 1 -6.60 1.44 32.66
N SER A 2 -7.07 2.66 32.92
CA SER A 2 -6.77 3.84 32.10
C SER A 2 -5.27 4.11 31.90
N PHE A 3 -4.43 3.77 32.89
CA PHE A 3 -2.98 3.84 32.77
C PHE A 3 -2.43 2.86 31.73
N ALA A 4 -2.86 1.60 31.77
CA ALA A 4 -2.37 0.55 30.87
C ALA A 4 -2.86 0.74 29.42
N LEU A 5 -4.06 1.31 29.23
CA LEU A 5 -4.64 1.56 27.91
C LEU A 5 -4.24 2.90 27.29
N GLY A 6 -4.03 3.93 28.10
CA GLY A 6 -3.75 5.27 27.62
C GLY A 6 -2.27 5.67 27.79
N PHE A 7 -1.80 5.74 29.03
CA PHE A 7 -0.48 6.28 29.30
C PHE A 7 0.68 5.35 28.92
N LEU A 8 0.59 4.06 29.24
CA LEU A 8 1.69 3.12 29.00
C LEU A 8 2.03 2.99 27.50
N PRO A 9 1.07 2.78 26.57
CA PRO A 9 1.36 2.75 25.15
C PRO A 9 1.99 4.06 24.64
N VAL A 10 1.48 5.20 25.07
CA VAL A 10 2.01 6.52 24.67
C VAL A 10 3.45 6.71 25.15
N ILE A 11 3.74 6.38 26.41
CA ILE A 11 5.10 6.46 26.96
C ILE A 11 6.05 5.56 26.17
N LEU A 12 5.67 4.31 25.90
CA LEU A 12 6.49 3.38 25.15
C LEU A 12 6.75 3.87 23.73
N LEU A 13 5.73 4.44 23.06
CA LEU A 13 5.91 5.05 21.73
C LEU A 13 6.87 6.24 21.76
N LEU A 14 6.75 7.13 22.76
CA LEU A 14 7.64 8.27 22.93
C LEU A 14 9.09 7.86 23.23
N LEU A 15 9.28 6.71 23.88
CA LEU A 15 10.60 6.12 24.13
C LEU A 15 11.16 5.40 22.91
N GLY A 16 10.42 5.33 21.80
CA GLY A 16 10.86 4.70 20.54
C GLY A 16 10.73 3.18 20.52
N PHE A 17 9.92 2.58 21.37
CA PHE A 17 9.68 1.13 21.33
C PHE A 17 8.91 0.75 20.05
N PRO A 18 9.23 -0.42 19.43
CA PRO A 18 8.47 -0.94 18.29
C PRO A 18 7.00 -1.13 18.62
N ILE A 19 6.12 -0.83 17.66
CA ILE A 19 4.66 -0.82 17.85
C ILE A 19 4.13 -2.16 18.39
N PHE A 20 4.69 -3.30 17.93
CA PHE A 20 4.25 -4.62 18.41
C PHE A 20 4.50 -4.80 19.91
N LEU A 21 5.61 -4.28 20.45
CA LEU A 21 5.89 -4.30 21.88
C LEU A 21 4.94 -3.38 22.66
N VAL A 22 4.64 -2.21 22.09
CA VAL A 22 3.68 -1.27 22.69
C VAL A 22 2.31 -1.90 22.84
N LEU A 23 1.80 -2.52 21.76
CA LEU A 23 0.49 -3.20 21.75
C LEU A 23 0.47 -4.39 22.70
N LEU A 24 1.48 -5.26 22.63
CA LEU A 24 1.55 -6.47 23.46
C LEU A 24 1.68 -6.12 24.94
N THR A 25 2.59 -5.19 25.29
CA THR A 25 2.82 -4.80 26.68
C THR A 25 1.58 -4.14 27.27
N GLY A 26 0.99 -3.17 26.55
CA GLY A 26 -0.24 -2.50 27.00
C GLY A 26 -1.39 -3.48 27.21
N ALA A 27 -1.61 -4.39 26.25
CA ALA A 27 -2.65 -5.39 26.34
C ALA A 27 -2.38 -6.41 27.46
N THR A 28 -1.17 -6.94 27.54
CA THR A 28 -0.83 -7.94 28.58
C THR A 28 -0.93 -7.37 29.99
N VAL A 29 -0.43 -6.15 30.21
CA VAL A 29 -0.54 -5.48 31.50
C VAL A 29 -2.01 -5.27 31.87
N ALA A 30 -2.84 -4.80 30.93
CA ALA A 30 -4.26 -4.61 31.19
C ALA A 30 -4.98 -5.93 31.50
N LEU A 31 -4.80 -6.94 30.66
CA LEU A 31 -5.48 -8.25 30.80
C LEU A 31 -5.06 -9.00 32.08
N VAL A 32 -3.75 -9.11 32.34
CA VAL A 32 -3.22 -9.93 33.43
C VAL A 32 -3.36 -9.22 34.78
N PHE A 33 -2.92 -7.95 34.88
CA PHE A 33 -2.84 -7.29 36.19
C PHE A 33 -4.12 -6.55 36.59
N PHE A 34 -4.96 -6.12 35.64
CA PHE A 34 -6.20 -5.42 35.95
C PHE A 34 -7.46 -6.26 35.77
N MET A 35 -7.42 -7.29 34.91
CA MET A 35 -8.58 -8.14 34.64
C MET A 35 -8.40 -9.59 35.13
N ASN A 36 -7.25 -9.94 35.70
CA ASN A 36 -6.92 -11.29 36.16
C ASN A 36 -7.08 -12.38 35.08
N VAL A 37 -6.85 -12.04 33.83
CA VAL A 37 -6.90 -12.99 32.70
C VAL A 37 -5.66 -13.88 32.77
N PRO A 38 -5.79 -15.22 32.67
CA PRO A 38 -4.63 -16.10 32.65
C PRO A 38 -3.69 -15.81 31.47
N LEU A 39 -2.39 -15.82 31.72
CA LEU A 39 -1.38 -15.59 30.66
C LEU A 39 -1.52 -16.57 29.48
N ALA A 40 -1.99 -17.81 29.78
CA ALA A 40 -2.29 -18.80 28.74
C ALA A 40 -3.30 -18.30 27.69
N ALA A 41 -4.32 -17.54 28.12
CA ALA A 41 -5.30 -16.96 27.19
C ALA A 41 -4.69 -15.86 26.30
N VAL A 42 -3.73 -15.09 26.83
CA VAL A 42 -2.95 -14.14 26.02
C VAL A 42 -2.16 -14.87 24.93
N HIS A 43 -1.47 -15.96 25.29
CA HIS A 43 -0.73 -16.79 24.34
C HIS A 43 -1.65 -17.41 23.28
N GLN A 44 -2.82 -17.94 23.67
CA GLN A 44 -3.79 -18.47 22.71
C GLN A 44 -4.25 -17.43 21.71
N ASN A 45 -4.50 -16.19 22.14
CA ASN A 45 -4.87 -15.09 21.24
C ASN A 45 -3.72 -14.66 20.33
N LEU A 46 -2.48 -14.64 20.81
CA LEU A 46 -1.30 -14.37 19.98
C LEU A 46 -1.24 -15.30 18.77
N PHE A 47 -1.36 -16.60 18.99
CA PHE A 47 -1.33 -17.60 17.93
C PHE A 47 -2.64 -17.61 17.10
N GLY A 48 -3.79 -17.44 17.76
CA GLY A 48 -5.09 -17.38 17.08
C GLY A 48 -5.20 -16.23 16.08
N SER A 49 -4.59 -15.10 16.39
CA SER A 49 -4.65 -13.89 15.55
C SER A 49 -3.93 -14.01 14.21
N ILE A 50 -2.92 -14.89 14.12
CA ILE A 50 -2.21 -15.16 12.87
C ILE A 50 -2.80 -16.34 12.10
N ASN A 51 -3.80 -17.02 12.64
CA ASN A 51 -4.47 -18.16 11.99
C ASN A 51 -5.60 -17.69 11.07
N ALA A 52 -5.30 -16.74 10.16
CA ALA A 52 -6.23 -16.28 9.14
C ALA A 52 -5.70 -16.66 7.75
N TYR A 53 -6.53 -17.36 6.96
CA TYR A 53 -6.14 -17.88 5.64
C TYR A 53 -5.63 -16.78 4.70
N ALA A 54 -6.21 -15.58 4.75
CA ALA A 54 -5.79 -14.45 3.95
C ALA A 54 -4.33 -14.02 4.20
N LEU A 55 -3.83 -14.20 5.42
CA LEU A 55 -2.46 -13.82 5.79
C LEU A 55 -1.39 -14.71 5.14
N LEU A 56 -1.75 -15.94 4.72
CA LEU A 56 -0.85 -16.81 3.97
C LEU A 56 -0.46 -16.25 2.59
N ALA A 57 -1.26 -15.34 2.03
CA ALA A 57 -0.92 -14.67 0.77
C ALA A 57 0.27 -13.71 0.92
N ILE A 58 0.51 -13.17 2.13
CA ILE A 58 1.54 -12.16 2.40
C ILE A 58 2.95 -12.64 2.00
N PRO A 59 3.48 -13.79 2.53
CA PRO A 59 4.81 -14.24 2.16
C PRO A 59 4.95 -14.52 0.67
N TYR A 60 3.92 -15.02 0.01
CA TYR A 60 3.97 -15.30 -1.43
C TYR A 60 4.04 -14.03 -2.26
N PHE A 61 3.23 -13.00 -1.96
CA PHE A 61 3.30 -11.73 -2.68
C PHE A 61 4.63 -11.00 -2.44
N ILE A 62 5.14 -11.00 -1.20
CA ILE A 62 6.46 -10.43 -0.89
C ILE A 62 7.54 -11.14 -1.71
N PHE A 63 7.53 -12.48 -1.75
CA PHE A 63 8.54 -13.23 -2.47
C PHE A 63 8.45 -13.00 -3.98
N ALA A 64 7.25 -12.98 -4.56
CA ALA A 64 7.06 -12.64 -5.96
C ALA A 64 7.57 -11.22 -6.28
N GLY A 65 7.26 -10.24 -5.43
CA GLY A 65 7.74 -8.86 -5.54
C GLY A 65 9.26 -8.74 -5.42
N GLU A 66 9.90 -9.45 -4.48
CA GLU A 66 11.36 -9.50 -4.30
C GLU A 66 12.06 -10.11 -5.53
N LEU A 67 11.53 -11.21 -6.07
CA LEU A 67 12.08 -11.85 -7.27
C LEU A 67 12.00 -10.92 -8.48
N MET A 68 10.85 -10.29 -8.69
CA MET A 68 10.65 -9.38 -9.83
C MET A 68 11.34 -8.04 -9.65
N GLY A 69 11.48 -7.56 -8.43
CA GLY A 69 12.15 -6.29 -8.12
C GLY A 69 13.67 -6.30 -8.30
N ARG A 70 14.32 -7.47 -8.23
CA ARG A 70 15.80 -7.58 -8.39
C ARG A 70 16.27 -7.67 -9.83
N GLY A 71 15.41 -8.07 -10.75
CA GLY A 71 15.75 -8.23 -12.16
C GLY A 71 15.51 -6.99 -13.00
N SER A 72 15.58 -7.14 -14.32
CA SER A 72 15.30 -6.09 -15.30
C SER A 72 13.79 -5.84 -15.53
N VAL A 73 12.92 -6.39 -14.67
CA VAL A 73 11.47 -6.25 -14.82
C VAL A 73 11.05 -4.79 -14.89
N ALA A 74 11.56 -3.94 -13.97
CA ALA A 74 11.26 -2.51 -13.97
C ALA A 74 11.69 -1.84 -15.28
N GLN A 75 12.89 -2.14 -15.79
CA GLN A 75 13.38 -1.59 -17.07
C GLN A 75 12.48 -2.03 -18.23
N ARG A 76 12.05 -3.29 -18.27
CA ARG A 76 11.15 -3.82 -19.31
C ARG A 76 9.77 -3.17 -19.26
N LEU A 77 9.27 -2.87 -18.05
CA LEU A 77 8.03 -2.12 -17.88
C LEU A 77 8.20 -0.67 -18.33
N VAL A 78 9.34 -0.04 -18.04
CA VAL A 78 9.67 1.31 -18.53
C VAL A 78 9.68 1.33 -20.07
N ASP A 79 10.40 0.40 -20.69
CA ASP A 79 10.49 0.31 -22.15
C ASP A 79 9.09 0.10 -22.78
N PHE A 80 8.27 -0.75 -22.18
CA PHE A 80 6.90 -1.02 -22.65
C PHE A 80 5.99 0.21 -22.52
N VAL A 81 5.94 0.83 -21.34
CA VAL A 81 5.07 1.99 -21.10
C VAL A 81 5.55 3.18 -21.90
N GLN A 82 6.85 3.43 -21.99
CA GLN A 82 7.44 4.53 -22.76
C GLN A 82 7.13 4.38 -24.25
N ALA A 83 7.24 3.18 -24.79
CA ALA A 83 6.87 2.91 -26.18
C ALA A 83 5.37 3.15 -26.45
N GLY A 84 4.51 2.96 -25.46
CA GLY A 84 3.07 3.24 -25.55
C GLY A 84 2.71 4.72 -25.38
N VAL A 85 3.43 5.43 -24.50
CA VAL A 85 3.19 6.87 -24.24
C VAL A 85 3.60 7.74 -25.43
N GLY A 86 4.66 7.38 -26.15
CA GLY A 86 5.09 8.05 -27.38
C GLY A 86 5.43 9.53 -27.19
N SER A 87 4.93 10.38 -28.09
CA SER A 87 5.26 11.81 -28.19
C SER A 87 4.55 12.73 -27.19
N VAL A 88 3.89 12.19 -26.18
CA VAL A 88 3.23 13.02 -25.15
C VAL A 88 4.26 13.89 -24.44
N ARG A 89 3.96 15.19 -24.29
CA ARG A 89 4.82 16.07 -23.48
C ARG A 89 4.84 15.58 -22.04
N GLY A 90 6.06 15.48 -21.48
CA GLY A 90 6.26 14.87 -20.18
C GLY A 90 6.27 13.33 -20.24
N SER A 91 6.58 12.75 -21.39
CA SER A 91 6.55 11.29 -21.65
C SER A 91 7.22 10.46 -20.58
N LEU A 92 8.43 10.82 -20.13
CA LEU A 92 9.12 10.08 -19.04
C LEU A 92 8.38 10.17 -17.71
N GLY A 93 7.78 11.32 -17.38
CA GLY A 93 6.97 11.44 -16.18
C GLY A 93 5.69 10.63 -16.24
N VAL A 94 4.98 10.63 -17.39
CA VAL A 94 3.80 9.78 -17.64
C VAL A 94 4.20 8.30 -17.62
N THR A 95 5.33 7.96 -18.23
CA THR A 95 5.92 6.61 -18.17
C THR A 95 6.15 6.18 -16.72
N THR A 96 6.71 7.07 -15.88
CA THR A 96 6.93 6.77 -14.46
C THR A 96 5.62 6.46 -13.75
N VAL A 97 4.53 7.21 -14.04
CA VAL A 97 3.18 6.94 -13.50
C VAL A 97 2.69 5.55 -13.94
N GLY A 98 2.74 5.26 -15.24
CA GLY A 98 2.29 3.97 -15.75
C GLY A 98 3.08 2.79 -15.21
N VAL A 99 4.41 2.94 -15.14
CA VAL A 99 5.29 1.90 -14.56
C VAL A 99 4.98 1.68 -13.09
N ALA A 100 4.82 2.74 -12.29
CA ALA A 100 4.48 2.62 -10.88
C ALA A 100 3.12 1.93 -10.68
N THR A 101 2.14 2.27 -11.50
CA THR A 101 0.81 1.66 -11.48
C THR A 101 0.86 0.15 -11.76
N ILE A 102 1.63 -0.27 -12.79
CA ILE A 102 1.78 -1.69 -13.14
C ILE A 102 2.68 -2.41 -12.12
N PHE A 103 3.76 -1.76 -11.67
CA PHE A 103 4.69 -2.35 -10.70
C PHE A 103 4.01 -2.55 -9.33
N GLY A 104 3.11 -1.65 -8.94
CA GLY A 104 2.26 -1.80 -7.76
C GLY A 104 1.46 -3.08 -7.79
N ALA A 105 0.92 -3.43 -8.96
CA ALA A 105 0.21 -4.70 -9.18
C ALA A 105 1.12 -5.96 -9.14
N ILE A 106 2.42 -5.80 -8.90
CA ILE A 106 3.38 -6.90 -8.78
C ILE A 106 3.98 -6.94 -7.36
N SER A 107 4.41 -5.76 -6.88
CA SER A 107 5.24 -5.64 -5.67
C SER A 107 4.42 -5.62 -4.39
N GLY A 108 3.35 -4.84 -4.34
CA GLY A 108 2.56 -4.60 -3.13
C GLY A 108 3.33 -3.96 -1.97
N VAL A 109 4.56 -3.47 -2.20
CA VAL A 109 5.46 -2.87 -1.19
C VAL A 109 5.96 -1.52 -1.66
N SER A 110 5.39 -0.45 -1.13
CA SER A 110 5.64 0.95 -1.52
C SER A 110 7.13 1.33 -1.56
N ALA A 111 7.90 0.98 -0.53
CA ALA A 111 9.33 1.28 -0.45
C ALA A 111 10.15 0.60 -1.58
N ALA A 112 9.77 -0.63 -1.96
CA ALA A 112 10.40 -1.36 -3.05
C ALA A 112 10.14 -0.69 -4.41
N ALA A 113 8.93 -0.18 -4.63
CA ALA A 113 8.60 0.57 -5.83
C ALA A 113 9.42 1.87 -5.95
N VAL A 114 9.49 2.67 -4.87
CA VAL A 114 10.33 3.88 -4.84
C VAL A 114 11.78 3.54 -5.16
N ALA A 115 12.32 2.48 -4.55
CA ALA A 115 13.71 2.09 -4.74
C ALA A 115 13.98 1.61 -6.16
N THR A 116 13.11 0.76 -6.71
CA THR A 116 13.31 0.13 -8.01
C THR A 116 13.08 1.12 -9.16
N ILE A 117 11.96 1.84 -9.12
CA ILE A 117 11.60 2.83 -10.15
C ILE A 117 12.52 4.04 -10.06
N GLY A 118 12.88 4.47 -8.83
CA GLY A 118 13.75 5.60 -8.60
C GLY A 118 15.12 5.45 -9.21
N LYS A 119 15.74 4.27 -9.11
CA LYS A 119 17.05 3.98 -9.71
C LYS A 119 17.06 4.14 -11.23
N VAL A 120 15.96 3.80 -11.89
CA VAL A 120 15.83 3.84 -13.36
C VAL A 120 15.36 5.22 -13.84
N MET A 121 14.29 5.72 -13.23
CA MET A 121 13.59 6.89 -13.77
C MET A 121 14.20 8.23 -13.33
N TYR A 122 14.80 8.32 -12.14
CA TYR A 122 15.37 9.58 -11.67
C TYR A 122 16.52 10.09 -12.54
N PRO A 123 17.56 9.28 -12.86
CA PRO A 123 18.59 9.70 -13.80
C PRO A 123 18.02 10.03 -15.18
N ALA A 124 17.17 9.16 -15.75
CA ALA A 124 16.56 9.38 -17.06
C ALA A 124 15.77 10.70 -17.14
N MET A 125 14.98 11.01 -16.11
CA MET A 125 14.21 12.26 -16.06
C MET A 125 15.15 13.48 -15.90
N THR A 126 16.17 13.41 -15.05
CA THR A 126 17.08 14.54 -14.83
C THR A 126 17.95 14.83 -16.06
N GLU A 127 18.40 13.80 -16.78
CA GLU A 127 19.10 13.94 -18.06
C GLU A 127 18.21 14.51 -19.15
N ALA A 128 16.92 14.19 -19.14
CA ALA A 128 15.91 14.76 -20.04
C ALA A 128 15.44 16.18 -19.63
N GLY A 129 16.09 16.82 -18.66
CA GLY A 129 15.84 18.20 -18.27
C GLY A 129 14.68 18.40 -17.29
N TYR A 130 14.16 17.37 -16.66
CA TYR A 130 13.17 17.53 -15.60
C TYR A 130 13.81 18.17 -14.36
N PRO A 131 13.12 19.12 -13.69
CA PRO A 131 13.61 19.68 -12.44
C PRO A 131 13.80 18.59 -11.37
N LYS A 132 14.98 18.53 -10.73
CA LYS A 132 15.30 17.53 -9.70
C LYS A 132 14.22 17.38 -8.61
N PRO A 133 13.66 18.48 -8.05
CA PRO A 133 12.59 18.35 -7.05
C PRO A 133 11.35 17.68 -7.63
N PHE A 134 10.97 18.01 -8.87
CA PHE A 134 9.80 17.41 -9.52
C PHE A 134 9.97 15.91 -9.74
N ALA A 135 11.10 15.48 -10.30
CA ALA A 135 11.40 14.07 -10.54
C ALA A 135 11.43 13.27 -9.22
N ALA A 136 12.10 13.81 -8.20
CA ALA A 136 12.16 13.19 -6.87
C ALA A 136 10.78 13.10 -6.21
N GLY A 137 10.00 14.19 -6.25
CA GLY A 137 8.67 14.23 -5.67
C GLY A 137 7.70 13.27 -6.37
N LEU A 138 7.74 13.19 -7.69
CA LEU A 138 6.94 12.26 -8.48
C LEU A 138 7.23 10.80 -8.08
N ILE A 139 8.50 10.40 -8.08
CA ILE A 139 8.91 9.03 -7.75
C ILE A 139 8.50 8.68 -6.32
N THR A 140 8.74 9.58 -5.37
CA THR A 140 8.42 9.38 -3.96
C THR A 140 6.91 9.19 -3.74
N ALA A 141 6.09 10.00 -4.41
CA ALA A 141 4.63 9.91 -4.29
C ALA A 141 4.05 8.68 -5.00
N LEU A 142 4.63 8.29 -6.14
CA LEU A 142 4.13 7.15 -6.92
C LEU A 142 4.30 5.81 -6.20
N GLY A 143 5.31 5.65 -5.34
CA GLY A 143 5.42 4.45 -4.53
C GLY A 143 4.19 4.20 -3.64
N ALA A 144 3.45 5.24 -3.29
CA ALA A 144 2.24 5.11 -2.48
C ALA A 144 1.05 4.48 -3.24
N ILE A 145 1.08 4.42 -4.56
CA ILE A 145 0.05 3.74 -5.37
C ILE A 145 0.02 2.23 -5.08
N ASP A 146 1.16 1.63 -4.74
CA ASP A 146 1.31 0.19 -4.49
C ASP A 146 0.38 -0.35 -3.40
N ILE A 147 0.01 0.47 -2.43
CA ILE A 147 -0.90 0.01 -1.37
C ILE A 147 -2.38 0.15 -1.75
N ILE A 148 -2.69 0.80 -2.87
CA ILE A 148 -4.05 1.03 -3.36
C ILE A 148 -4.38 0.10 -4.53
N ILE A 149 -3.42 -0.13 -5.43
CA ILE A 149 -3.61 -1.03 -6.57
C ILE A 149 -3.36 -2.48 -6.14
N PRO A 150 -4.29 -3.42 -6.42
CA PRO A 150 -4.11 -4.82 -6.05
C PRO A 150 -3.06 -5.54 -6.93
N PRO A 151 -2.35 -6.55 -6.36
CA PRO A 151 -2.47 -7.01 -4.98
C PRO A 151 -1.74 -6.09 -3.98
N SER A 152 -2.38 -5.82 -2.86
CA SER A 152 -1.85 -4.94 -1.82
C SER A 152 -1.78 -5.69 -0.48
N ILE A 153 -0.62 -5.69 0.16
CA ILE A 153 -0.42 -6.30 1.47
C ILE A 153 -1.24 -5.60 2.57
N PRO A 154 -1.29 -4.26 2.64
CA PRO A 154 -2.17 -3.57 3.57
C PRO A 154 -3.65 -3.92 3.41
N MET A 155 -4.15 -4.16 2.19
CA MET A 155 -5.53 -4.62 1.98
C MET A 155 -5.76 -6.03 2.53
N LEU A 156 -4.78 -6.93 2.44
CA LEU A 156 -4.87 -8.27 3.07
C LEU A 156 -4.99 -8.17 4.59
N VAL A 157 -4.19 -7.30 5.19
CA VAL A 157 -4.21 -7.07 6.64
C VAL A 157 -5.52 -6.41 7.08
N TYR A 158 -6.01 -5.44 6.31
CA TYR A 158 -7.33 -4.85 6.56
C TYR A 158 -8.45 -5.89 6.43
N ALA A 159 -8.42 -6.73 5.38
CA ALA A 159 -9.40 -7.80 5.20
C ALA A 159 -9.46 -8.73 6.40
N ALA A 160 -8.30 -9.13 6.91
CA ALA A 160 -8.20 -9.97 8.11
C ALA A 160 -8.73 -9.26 9.36
N ALA A 161 -8.39 -7.97 9.57
CA ALA A 161 -8.79 -7.18 10.74
C ALA A 161 -10.28 -6.78 10.73
N ALA A 162 -10.84 -6.49 9.54
CA ALA A 162 -12.24 -6.09 9.36
C ALA A 162 -13.19 -7.26 9.11
N ASN A 163 -12.64 -8.48 8.93
CA ASN A 163 -13.36 -9.67 8.47
C ASN A 163 -14.08 -9.44 7.14
N GLU A 164 -13.33 -8.88 6.15
CA GLU A 164 -13.82 -8.54 4.83
C GLU A 164 -13.23 -9.44 3.74
N SER A 165 -13.89 -9.48 2.60
CA SER A 165 -13.47 -10.25 1.44
C SER A 165 -12.29 -9.56 0.72
N VAL A 166 -11.16 -10.27 0.58
CA VAL A 166 -9.98 -9.80 -0.15
C VAL A 166 -10.30 -9.49 -1.62
N PRO A 167 -11.01 -10.35 -2.38
CA PRO A 167 -11.41 -10.04 -3.75
C PRO A 167 -12.24 -8.75 -3.87
N ARG A 168 -13.16 -8.50 -2.92
CA ARG A 168 -13.95 -7.26 -2.90
C ARG A 168 -13.08 -6.03 -2.67
N LEU A 169 -12.14 -6.08 -1.74
CA LEU A 169 -11.19 -4.99 -1.48
C LEU A 169 -10.27 -4.74 -2.67
N TYR A 170 -9.80 -5.79 -3.31
CA TYR A 170 -8.97 -5.67 -4.51
C TYR A 170 -9.74 -5.03 -5.67
N ALA A 171 -10.97 -5.46 -5.95
CA ALA A 171 -11.82 -4.81 -6.95
C ALA A 171 -12.06 -3.33 -6.63
N ALA A 172 -12.31 -3.02 -5.35
CA ALA A 172 -12.55 -1.67 -4.88
C ALA A 172 -11.34 -0.73 -5.03
N GLY A 173 -10.11 -1.25 -5.00
CA GLY A 173 -8.88 -0.46 -5.11
C GLY A 173 -8.50 -0.07 -6.54
N ILE A 174 -8.99 -0.77 -7.57
CA ILE A 174 -8.59 -0.54 -8.96
C ILE A 174 -8.95 0.87 -9.44
N LEU A 175 -10.21 1.26 -9.37
CA LEU A 175 -10.66 2.59 -9.84
C LEU A 175 -10.03 3.74 -9.05
N PRO A 176 -9.95 3.71 -7.70
CA PRO A 176 -9.22 4.69 -6.92
C PRO A 176 -7.74 4.81 -7.32
N GLY A 177 -7.04 3.69 -7.49
CA GLY A 177 -5.65 3.68 -7.92
C GLY A 177 -5.47 4.30 -9.32
N LEU A 178 -6.34 3.96 -10.26
CA LEU A 178 -6.34 4.54 -11.61
C LEU A 178 -6.71 6.03 -11.59
N LEU A 179 -7.63 6.48 -10.73
CA LEU A 179 -7.96 7.89 -10.56
C LEU A 179 -6.73 8.68 -10.10
N ILE A 180 -6.01 8.17 -9.09
CA ILE A 180 -4.78 8.80 -8.60
C ILE A 180 -3.73 8.86 -9.70
N ALA A 181 -3.52 7.75 -10.41
CA ALA A 181 -2.59 7.69 -11.55
C ALA A 181 -2.97 8.72 -12.63
N ALA A 182 -4.25 8.84 -12.96
CA ALA A 182 -4.74 9.80 -13.97
C ALA A 182 -4.54 11.26 -13.52
N LEU A 183 -4.81 11.59 -12.26
CA LEU A 183 -4.59 12.93 -11.70
C LEU A 183 -3.11 13.30 -11.75
N ILE A 184 -2.22 12.38 -11.35
CA ILE A 184 -0.78 12.61 -11.39
C ILE A 184 -0.28 12.73 -12.82
N ALA A 185 -0.71 11.85 -13.73
CA ALA A 185 -0.34 11.93 -15.15
C ALA A 185 -0.81 13.24 -15.78
N GLY A 186 -2.05 13.67 -15.50
CA GLY A 186 -2.59 14.95 -15.94
C GLY A 186 -1.74 16.13 -15.45
N TYR A 187 -1.35 16.12 -14.17
CA TYR A 187 -0.46 17.13 -13.61
C TYR A 187 0.94 17.12 -14.24
N VAL A 188 1.50 15.94 -14.50
CA VAL A 188 2.79 15.80 -15.19
C VAL A 188 2.72 16.44 -16.58
N ILE A 189 1.67 16.13 -17.36
CA ILE A 189 1.46 16.70 -18.71
C ILE A 189 1.31 18.21 -18.61
N PHE A 190 0.48 18.70 -17.69
CA PHE A 190 0.28 20.13 -17.47
C PHE A 190 1.59 20.86 -17.16
N ARG A 191 2.40 20.30 -16.25
CA ARG A 191 3.69 20.86 -15.86
C ARG A 191 4.71 20.83 -17.00
N ALA A 192 4.74 19.73 -17.75
CA ALA A 192 5.62 19.63 -18.92
C ALA A 192 5.25 20.66 -20.02
N TRP A 193 3.95 20.91 -20.16
CA TRP A 193 3.43 21.93 -21.10
C TRP A 193 3.83 23.34 -20.67
N SER A 194 3.67 23.66 -19.39
CA SER A 194 3.94 25.01 -18.86
C SER A 194 5.42 25.33 -18.70
N SER A 195 6.28 24.33 -18.52
CA SER A 195 7.70 24.52 -18.22
C SER A 195 8.64 24.07 -19.36
N GLY A 196 8.12 23.51 -20.43
CA GLY A 196 8.86 23.20 -21.67
C GLY A 196 9.85 22.04 -21.59
N PHE A 197 9.71 21.13 -20.58
CA PHE A 197 10.58 19.96 -20.44
C PHE A 197 9.91 18.68 -20.97
N GLY A 198 10.72 17.65 -21.23
CA GLY A 198 10.26 16.30 -21.49
C GLY A 198 9.55 16.14 -22.85
N ALA A 199 10.19 16.57 -23.93
CA ALA A 199 9.75 16.22 -25.29
C ALA A 199 9.80 14.69 -25.45
N GLY A 200 8.66 14.09 -25.82
CA GLY A 200 8.58 12.65 -26.09
C GLY A 200 9.08 12.32 -27.50
N GLU A 201 9.54 11.09 -27.68
CA GLU A 201 9.84 10.56 -29.01
C GLU A 201 8.54 10.19 -29.75
N PRO A 202 8.52 10.27 -31.10
CA PRO A 202 7.34 9.87 -31.88
C PRO A 202 6.97 8.41 -31.62
N PHE A 203 5.68 8.12 -31.49
CA PHE A 203 5.19 6.74 -31.37
C PHE A 203 5.60 5.92 -32.60
N GLN A 204 6.24 4.80 -32.34
CA GLN A 204 6.64 3.84 -33.38
C GLN A 204 6.06 2.45 -33.07
N LEU A 205 5.16 1.99 -33.91
CA LEU A 205 4.49 0.69 -33.75
C LEU A 205 5.49 -0.47 -33.64
N SER A 206 6.60 -0.41 -34.39
CA SER A 206 7.67 -1.42 -34.35
C SER A 206 8.39 -1.47 -33.00
N GLN A 207 8.64 -0.31 -32.37
CA GLN A 207 9.22 -0.23 -31.03
C GLN A 207 8.23 -0.73 -29.99
N PHE A 208 6.95 -0.35 -30.10
CA PHE A 208 5.90 -0.82 -29.21
C PHE A 208 5.78 -2.34 -29.23
N TRP A 209 5.74 -2.97 -30.40
CA TRP A 209 5.69 -4.44 -30.50
C TRP A 209 6.95 -5.11 -29.93
N ARG A 210 8.13 -4.56 -30.18
CA ARG A 210 9.38 -5.07 -29.58
C ARG A 210 9.37 -4.95 -28.05
N ALA A 211 8.93 -3.81 -27.52
CA ALA A 211 8.83 -3.60 -26.09
C ALA A 211 7.78 -4.51 -25.47
N THR A 212 6.62 -4.70 -26.14
CA THR A 212 5.56 -5.63 -25.70
C THR A 212 6.07 -7.05 -25.63
N THR A 213 6.75 -7.56 -26.64
CA THR A 213 7.27 -8.96 -26.64
C THR A 213 8.33 -9.20 -25.56
N ARG A 214 9.10 -8.15 -25.20
CA ARG A 214 10.06 -8.21 -24.08
C ARG A 214 9.42 -8.04 -22.71
N GLY A 215 8.37 -7.22 -22.64
CA GLY A 215 7.66 -6.86 -21.41
C GLY A 215 6.51 -7.79 -21.04
N VAL A 216 6.00 -8.63 -21.97
CA VAL A 216 4.83 -9.50 -21.75
C VAL A 216 4.98 -10.41 -20.53
N TRP A 217 6.18 -10.91 -20.30
CA TRP A 217 6.47 -11.74 -19.13
C TRP A 217 6.43 -10.95 -17.81
N ALA A 218 6.76 -9.67 -17.85
CA ALA A 218 6.60 -8.80 -16.67
C ALA A 218 5.12 -8.51 -16.38
N LEU A 219 4.31 -8.31 -17.43
CA LEU A 219 2.86 -8.10 -17.33
C LEU A 219 2.08 -9.36 -16.96
N GLY A 220 2.67 -10.53 -17.17
CA GLY A 220 2.01 -11.81 -16.87
C GLY A 220 1.66 -11.99 -15.38
N ALA A 221 2.45 -11.47 -14.44
CA ALA A 221 2.18 -11.61 -13.02
C ALA A 221 0.85 -10.92 -12.60
N PRO A 222 0.61 -9.61 -12.88
CA PRO A 222 -0.68 -8.99 -12.60
C PRO A 222 -1.86 -9.67 -13.29
N VAL A 223 -1.67 -10.10 -14.53
CA VAL A 223 -2.72 -10.79 -15.30
C VAL A 223 -3.08 -12.13 -14.67
N ILE A 224 -2.11 -12.93 -14.26
CA ILE A 224 -2.34 -14.21 -13.58
C ILE A 224 -3.05 -13.99 -12.24
N ILE A 225 -2.61 -13.00 -11.45
CA ILE A 225 -3.18 -12.73 -10.14
C ILE A 225 -4.63 -12.25 -10.29
N LEU A 226 -4.85 -11.15 -10.99
CA LEU A 226 -6.18 -10.53 -11.08
C LEU A 226 -7.12 -11.38 -11.96
N GLY A 227 -6.61 -11.88 -13.08
CA GLY A 227 -7.38 -12.76 -13.97
C GLY A 227 -7.77 -14.07 -13.29
N GLY A 228 -6.88 -14.66 -12.50
CA GLY A 228 -7.16 -15.88 -11.74
C GLY A 228 -8.17 -15.69 -10.63
N ILE A 229 -8.09 -14.59 -9.89
CA ILE A 229 -9.02 -14.24 -8.80
C ILE A 229 -10.41 -13.93 -9.38
N TYR A 230 -10.52 -13.02 -10.34
CA TYR A 230 -11.81 -12.57 -10.88
C TYR A 230 -12.40 -13.56 -11.89
N GLY A 231 -11.56 -14.41 -12.50
CA GLY A 231 -12.03 -15.55 -13.28
C GLY A 231 -12.54 -16.71 -12.43
N GLY A 232 -12.49 -16.61 -11.09
CA GLY A 232 -12.94 -17.66 -10.17
C GLY A 232 -12.07 -18.91 -10.14
N VAL A 233 -10.85 -18.85 -10.73
CA VAL A 233 -9.92 -19.99 -10.82
C VAL A 233 -9.12 -20.16 -9.55
N PHE A 234 -8.73 -19.04 -8.92
CA PHE A 234 -7.87 -19.00 -7.74
C PHE A 234 -8.47 -18.15 -6.62
N SER A 235 -8.32 -18.60 -5.39
CA SER A 235 -8.41 -17.75 -4.22
C SER A 235 -7.23 -16.77 -4.20
N PRO A 236 -7.28 -15.65 -3.45
CA PRO A 236 -6.16 -14.71 -3.35
C PRO A 236 -4.85 -15.37 -2.89
N THR A 237 -4.93 -16.35 -2.00
CA THR A 237 -3.75 -17.08 -1.51
C THR A 237 -3.16 -18.00 -2.57
N GLU A 238 -4.00 -18.70 -3.32
CA GLU A 238 -3.56 -19.55 -4.45
C GLU A 238 -2.98 -18.69 -5.57
N ALA A 239 -3.62 -17.56 -5.91
CA ALA A 239 -3.10 -16.60 -6.89
C ALA A 239 -1.71 -16.08 -6.49
N ALA A 240 -1.49 -15.80 -5.20
CA ALA A 240 -0.20 -15.38 -4.67
C ALA A 240 0.87 -16.47 -4.82
N ALA A 241 0.52 -17.74 -4.53
CA ALA A 241 1.42 -18.88 -4.69
C ALA A 241 1.78 -19.12 -6.18
N VAL A 242 0.79 -19.06 -7.08
CA VAL A 242 1.01 -19.17 -8.53
C VAL A 242 1.88 -18.02 -9.05
N ALA A 243 1.64 -16.77 -8.61
CA ALA A 243 2.46 -15.63 -8.97
C ALA A 243 3.91 -15.77 -8.50
N CYS A 244 4.12 -16.35 -7.32
CA CYS A 244 5.45 -16.64 -6.78
C CYS A 244 6.22 -17.64 -7.67
N VAL A 245 5.57 -18.74 -8.04
CA VAL A 245 6.15 -19.73 -8.98
C VAL A 245 6.43 -19.09 -10.33
N TYR A 246 5.47 -18.33 -10.87
CA TYR A 246 5.61 -17.62 -12.13
C TYR A 246 6.81 -16.65 -12.09
N ALA A 247 6.92 -15.80 -11.05
CA ALA A 247 8.02 -14.88 -10.88
C ALA A 247 9.38 -15.59 -10.85
N GLY A 248 9.47 -16.71 -10.12
CA GLY A 248 10.69 -17.54 -10.07
C GLY A 248 11.07 -18.12 -11.43
N LEU A 249 10.10 -18.68 -12.16
CA LEU A 249 10.34 -19.24 -13.49
C LEU A 249 10.76 -18.16 -14.49
N VAL A 250 10.07 -17.02 -14.50
CA VAL A 250 10.37 -15.94 -15.43
C VAL A 250 11.74 -15.33 -15.17
N THR A 251 12.07 -15.00 -13.94
CA THR A 251 13.34 -14.35 -13.60
C THR A 251 14.52 -15.31 -13.75
N ARG A 252 14.35 -16.59 -13.47
CA ARG A 252 15.44 -17.59 -13.54
C ARG A 252 15.64 -18.15 -14.95
N PHE A 253 14.56 -18.52 -15.66
CA PHE A 253 14.67 -19.28 -16.91
C PHE A 253 14.40 -18.44 -18.15
N VAL A 254 13.47 -17.48 -18.10
CA VAL A 254 13.14 -16.62 -19.25
C VAL A 254 14.14 -15.46 -19.33
N PHE A 255 14.29 -14.71 -18.25
CA PHE A 255 15.21 -13.57 -18.22
C PHE A 255 16.65 -13.99 -17.92
N ARG A 256 16.85 -15.13 -17.23
CA ARG A 256 18.17 -15.68 -16.86
C ARG A 256 19.02 -14.72 -16.04
N GLU A 257 18.37 -13.91 -15.22
CA GLU A 257 19.01 -12.81 -14.46
C GLU A 257 19.33 -13.22 -13.01
N LEU A 258 18.49 -14.09 -12.41
CA LEU A 258 18.70 -14.53 -11.03
C LEU A 258 19.38 -15.89 -10.96
N SER A 259 20.42 -15.97 -10.11
CA SER A 259 21.04 -17.23 -9.69
C SER A 259 20.20 -17.88 -8.57
N TRP A 260 20.46 -19.15 -8.26
CA TRP A 260 19.87 -19.81 -7.10
C TRP A 260 20.22 -19.12 -5.79
N THR A 261 21.41 -18.56 -5.69
CA THR A 261 21.84 -17.78 -4.52
C THR A 261 21.03 -16.51 -4.37
N ASP A 262 20.70 -15.82 -5.49
CA ASP A 262 19.84 -14.64 -5.46
C ASP A 262 18.42 -14.98 -5.01
N ILE A 263 17.89 -16.11 -5.48
CA ILE A 263 16.56 -16.60 -5.06
C ILE A 263 16.55 -16.90 -3.55
N LEU A 264 17.62 -17.49 -3.00
CA LEU A 264 17.75 -17.71 -1.55
C LEU A 264 17.83 -16.38 -0.78
N HIS A 265 18.53 -15.39 -1.32
CA HIS A 265 18.56 -14.05 -0.72
C HIS A 265 17.18 -13.39 -0.73
N CYS A 266 16.41 -13.52 -1.83
CA CYS A 266 15.02 -13.05 -1.89
C CYS A 266 14.16 -13.77 -0.84
N ALA A 267 14.31 -15.09 -0.72
CA ALA A 267 13.59 -15.87 0.28
C ALA A 267 13.92 -15.42 1.72
N ALA A 268 15.20 -15.19 2.02
CA ALA A 268 15.63 -14.69 3.32
C ALA A 268 15.07 -13.28 3.63
N ALA A 269 15.04 -12.38 2.63
CA ALA A 269 14.44 -11.06 2.76
C ALA A 269 12.92 -11.17 3.02
N THR A 270 12.23 -12.04 2.26
CA THR A 270 10.82 -12.35 2.42
C THR A 270 10.49 -12.84 3.83
N VAL A 271 11.25 -13.81 4.34
CA VAL A 271 11.04 -14.34 5.69
C VAL A 271 11.16 -13.26 6.75
N ARG A 272 12.18 -12.39 6.65
CA ARG A 272 12.38 -11.28 7.59
C ARG A 272 11.20 -10.31 7.56
N PHE A 273 10.76 -9.89 6.38
CA PHE A 273 9.67 -8.93 6.25
C PHE A 273 8.33 -9.55 6.67
N THR A 274 8.06 -10.80 6.29
CA THR A 274 6.86 -11.55 6.73
C THR A 274 6.83 -11.69 8.24
N ALA A 275 7.94 -12.03 8.88
CA ALA A 275 8.02 -12.17 10.34
C ALA A 275 7.71 -10.85 11.05
N GLN A 276 8.19 -9.72 10.51
CA GLN A 276 7.86 -8.38 11.04
C GLN A 276 6.36 -8.08 10.95
N ILE A 277 5.71 -8.44 9.85
CA ILE A 277 4.27 -8.25 9.69
C ILE A 277 3.49 -9.16 10.66
N LEU A 278 3.81 -10.46 10.68
CA LEU A 278 3.06 -11.43 11.48
C LEU A 278 3.18 -11.18 13.00
N ILE A 279 4.32 -10.69 13.49
CA ILE A 279 4.45 -10.32 14.90
C ILE A 279 3.56 -9.12 15.25
N ILE A 280 3.46 -8.13 14.36
CA ILE A 280 2.56 -6.98 14.55
C ILE A 280 1.10 -7.45 14.56
N VAL A 281 0.70 -8.31 13.60
CA VAL A 281 -0.66 -8.89 13.53
C VAL A 281 -0.99 -9.65 14.80
N SER A 282 -0.08 -10.51 15.28
CA SER A 282 -0.23 -11.29 16.49
C SER A 282 -0.48 -10.42 17.73
N CYS A 283 0.38 -9.42 17.94
CA CYS A 283 0.27 -8.50 19.07
C CYS A 283 -0.96 -7.60 18.99
N ALA A 284 -1.30 -7.11 17.79
CA ALA A 284 -2.50 -6.33 17.56
C ALA A 284 -3.78 -7.13 17.80
N GLY A 285 -3.78 -8.44 17.53
CA GLY A 285 -4.90 -9.31 17.84
C GLY A 285 -5.20 -9.39 19.34
N VAL A 286 -4.16 -9.49 20.18
CA VAL A 286 -4.33 -9.44 21.65
C VAL A 286 -4.88 -8.08 22.09
N PHE A 287 -4.38 -6.99 21.49
CA PHE A 287 -4.87 -5.65 21.77
C PHE A 287 -6.34 -5.47 21.34
N SER A 288 -6.70 -5.96 20.16
CA SER A 288 -8.09 -5.96 19.66
C SER A 288 -9.02 -6.76 20.57
N TRP A 289 -8.56 -7.90 21.07
CA TRP A 289 -9.30 -8.70 22.04
C TRP A 289 -9.52 -7.95 23.37
N LEU A 290 -8.49 -7.26 23.88
CA LEU A 290 -8.62 -6.39 25.05
C LEU A 290 -9.68 -5.30 24.83
N LEU A 291 -9.66 -4.62 23.69
CA LEU A 291 -10.64 -3.59 23.34
C LEU A 291 -12.07 -4.15 23.28
N THR A 292 -12.22 -5.34 22.72
CA THR A 292 -13.51 -6.02 22.59
C THR A 292 -14.11 -6.42 23.95
N ILE A 293 -13.32 -7.02 24.83
CA ILE A 293 -13.76 -7.40 26.18
C ILE A 293 -14.18 -6.15 26.98
N ASN A 294 -13.48 -5.06 26.81
CA ASN A 294 -13.78 -3.79 27.47
C ASN A 294 -14.87 -2.98 26.78
N GLN A 295 -15.51 -3.54 25.76
CA GLN A 295 -16.58 -2.89 24.99
C GLN A 295 -16.21 -1.49 24.44
N VAL A 296 -14.91 -1.25 24.22
CA VAL A 296 -14.42 0.05 23.71
C VAL A 296 -15.07 0.41 22.38
N PRO A 297 -15.18 -0.51 21.39
CA PRO A 297 -15.88 -0.21 20.14
C PRO A 297 -17.35 0.15 20.35
N ALA A 298 -18.07 -0.56 21.23
CA ALA A 298 -19.47 -0.27 21.51
C ALA A 298 -19.65 1.09 22.19
N THR A 299 -18.76 1.44 23.14
CA THR A 299 -18.75 2.76 23.78
C THR A 299 -18.49 3.87 22.77
N LEU A 300 -17.57 3.65 21.82
CA LEU A 300 -17.27 4.60 20.76
C LEU A 300 -18.49 4.80 19.84
N VAL A 301 -19.16 3.71 19.46
CA VAL A 301 -20.40 3.77 18.67
C VAL A 301 -21.47 4.59 19.40
N ALA A 302 -21.71 4.32 20.70
CA ALA A 302 -22.70 5.05 21.50
C ALA A 302 -22.34 6.54 21.60
N TRP A 303 -21.06 6.87 21.75
CA TRP A 303 -20.59 8.26 21.82
C TRP A 303 -20.80 8.99 20.50
N ILE A 304 -20.50 8.35 19.36
CA ILE A 304 -20.71 8.91 18.02
C ILE A 304 -22.22 9.13 17.74
N GLN A 305 -23.07 8.18 18.18
CA GLN A 305 -24.53 8.32 18.09
C GLN A 305 -25.05 9.44 18.96
N TYR A 306 -24.53 9.60 20.19
CA TYR A 306 -24.89 10.71 21.09
C TYR A 306 -24.52 12.07 20.50
N LEU A 307 -23.42 12.17 19.74
CA LEU A 307 -23.01 13.38 19.03
C LEU A 307 -23.80 13.60 17.73
N GLU A 308 -24.70 12.69 17.37
CA GLU A 308 -25.52 12.74 16.14
C GLU A 308 -24.67 12.98 14.87
N LEU A 309 -23.45 12.42 14.83
CA LEU A 309 -22.56 12.59 13.69
C LEU A 309 -23.13 11.89 12.45
N SER A 310 -23.23 12.64 11.37
CA SER A 310 -23.57 12.09 10.06
C SER A 310 -22.41 11.27 9.47
N PRO A 311 -22.68 10.32 8.54
CA PRO A 311 -21.63 9.50 7.92
C PRO A 311 -20.50 10.33 7.28
N TRP A 312 -20.82 11.46 6.64
CA TRP A 312 -19.82 12.31 6.01
C TRP A 312 -18.91 13.05 7.02
N GLN A 313 -19.46 13.45 8.19
CA GLN A 313 -18.68 14.09 9.26
C GLN A 313 -17.72 13.06 9.90
N PHE A 314 -18.20 11.84 10.12
CA PHE A 314 -17.36 10.75 10.62
C PHE A 314 -16.21 10.47 9.66
N LEU A 315 -16.46 10.35 8.35
CA LEU A 315 -15.41 10.14 7.35
C LEU A 315 -14.41 11.30 7.32
N LEU A 316 -14.85 12.54 7.48
CA LEU A 316 -13.96 13.70 7.57
C LEU A 316 -13.04 13.60 8.79
N ILE A 317 -13.59 13.29 9.96
CA ILE A 317 -12.82 13.14 11.19
C ILE A 317 -11.81 12.00 11.04
N VAL A 318 -12.22 10.87 10.48
CA VAL A 318 -11.35 9.72 10.22
C VAL A 318 -10.24 10.09 9.22
N ASN A 319 -10.53 10.81 8.16
CA ASN A 319 -9.52 11.27 7.21
C ASN A 319 -8.44 12.14 7.91
N VAL A 320 -8.85 13.11 8.70
CA VAL A 320 -7.90 13.96 9.44
C VAL A 320 -7.08 13.13 10.44
N LEU A 321 -7.73 12.23 11.19
CA LEU A 321 -7.08 11.35 12.15
C LEU A 321 -6.03 10.45 11.46
N LEU A 322 -6.40 9.81 10.34
CA LEU A 322 -5.53 8.91 9.60
C LEU A 322 -4.37 9.64 8.92
N LEU A 323 -4.58 10.86 8.44
CA LEU A 323 -3.50 11.70 7.90
C LEU A 323 -2.47 12.04 8.98
N ILE A 324 -2.93 12.37 10.20
CA ILE A 324 -2.02 12.64 11.33
C ILE A 324 -1.28 11.37 11.74
N ILE A 325 -1.99 10.26 11.94
CA ILE A 325 -1.40 8.99 12.39
C ILE A 325 -0.45 8.43 11.33
N GLY A 326 -0.83 8.50 10.05
CA GLY A 326 0.00 8.01 8.93
C GLY A 326 1.32 8.74 8.76
N CYS A 327 1.49 9.94 9.37
CA CYS A 327 2.80 10.60 9.44
C CYS A 327 3.79 9.90 10.37
N PHE A 328 3.29 9.17 11.38
CA PHE A 328 4.10 8.59 12.46
C PHE A 328 4.15 7.07 12.42
N LEU A 329 3.06 6.43 11.99
CA LEU A 329 2.93 4.98 11.94
C LEU A 329 2.92 4.49 10.50
N ASP A 330 3.48 3.30 10.30
CA ASP A 330 3.37 2.59 9.03
C ASP A 330 1.92 2.12 8.77
N PRO A 331 1.55 1.86 7.50
CA PRO A 331 0.20 1.46 7.16
C PRO A 331 -0.29 0.20 7.88
N LEU A 332 0.56 -0.80 8.05
CA LEU A 332 0.18 -2.06 8.67
C LEU A 332 -0.18 -1.88 10.15
N SER A 333 0.68 -1.16 10.88
CA SER A 333 0.44 -0.82 12.28
C SER A 333 -0.82 0.02 12.46
N SER A 334 -1.02 1.01 11.59
CA SER A 334 -2.21 1.89 11.62
C SER A 334 -3.50 1.11 11.37
N ILE A 335 -3.51 0.21 10.38
CA ILE A 335 -4.66 -0.66 10.07
C ILE A 335 -4.99 -1.54 11.28
N LEU A 336 -4.01 -2.24 11.81
CA LEU A 336 -4.22 -3.20 12.90
C LEU A 336 -4.67 -2.53 14.21
N LEU A 337 -4.22 -1.30 14.46
CA LEU A 337 -4.61 -0.53 15.62
C LEU A 337 -6.02 0.05 15.48
N LEU A 338 -6.34 0.61 14.32
CA LEU A 338 -7.53 1.44 14.15
C LEU A 338 -8.73 0.70 13.57
N THR A 339 -8.51 -0.34 12.77
CA THR A 339 -9.62 -1.10 12.14
C THR A 339 -10.60 -1.67 13.17
N PRO A 340 -10.17 -2.32 14.28
CA PRO A 340 -11.09 -2.84 15.28
C PRO A 340 -11.93 -1.78 15.98
N LEU A 341 -11.44 -0.53 16.02
CA LEU A 341 -12.13 0.61 16.62
C LEU A 341 -13.10 1.28 15.64
N LEU A 342 -12.64 1.53 14.41
CA LEU A 342 -13.36 2.37 13.46
C LEU A 342 -14.38 1.61 12.59
N VAL A 343 -14.11 0.33 12.27
CA VAL A 343 -15.04 -0.47 11.43
C VAL A 343 -16.41 -0.68 12.08
N PRO A 344 -16.52 -0.99 13.39
CA PRO A 344 -17.83 -1.07 14.03
C PRO A 344 -18.63 0.23 13.96
N VAL A 345 -17.97 1.39 14.08
CA VAL A 345 -18.58 2.71 13.95
C VAL A 345 -19.05 2.96 12.52
N ALA A 346 -18.18 2.65 11.53
CA ALA A 346 -18.54 2.78 10.12
C ALA A 346 -19.79 1.95 9.77
N LYS A 347 -19.84 0.69 10.25
CA LYS A 347 -21.03 -0.18 10.11
C LYS A 347 -22.28 0.41 10.76
N ALA A 348 -22.16 0.93 11.97
CA ALA A 348 -23.29 1.54 12.71
C ALA A 348 -23.84 2.78 11.99
N LEU A 349 -22.99 3.51 11.26
CA LEU A 349 -23.38 4.67 10.42
C LEU A 349 -23.81 4.28 8.99
N GLY A 350 -23.91 2.97 8.67
CA GLY A 350 -24.31 2.50 7.34
C GLY A 350 -23.28 2.67 6.24
N ILE A 351 -22.00 2.88 6.60
CA ILE A 351 -20.90 2.99 5.64
C ILE A 351 -20.44 1.57 5.25
N ASP A 352 -20.39 1.29 3.94
CA ASP A 352 -19.84 0.02 3.43
C ASP A 352 -18.38 -0.14 3.85
N THR A 353 -18.06 -1.29 4.46
CA THR A 353 -16.74 -1.55 5.05
C THR A 353 -15.65 -1.77 4.03
N VAL A 354 -15.98 -2.17 2.81
CA VAL A 354 -15.04 -2.24 1.69
C VAL A 354 -14.67 -0.84 1.21
N HIS A 355 -15.70 0.04 1.04
CA HIS A 355 -15.46 1.45 0.73
C HIS A 355 -14.63 2.13 1.83
N PHE A 356 -14.99 1.93 3.10
CA PHE A 356 -14.23 2.43 4.24
C PHE A 356 -12.77 1.95 4.22
N GLY A 357 -12.54 0.69 3.87
CA GLY A 357 -11.20 0.13 3.70
C GLY A 357 -10.38 0.88 2.65
N ILE A 358 -10.98 1.22 1.51
CA ILE A 358 -10.29 2.01 0.48
C ILE A 358 -9.98 3.43 0.96
N VAL A 359 -10.90 4.07 1.68
CA VAL A 359 -10.64 5.38 2.30
C VAL A 359 -9.44 5.31 3.25
N VAL A 360 -9.37 4.26 4.09
CA VAL A 360 -8.22 4.00 4.96
C VAL A 360 -6.94 3.81 4.14
N MET A 361 -6.97 2.99 3.07
CA MET A 361 -5.79 2.76 2.22
C MET A 361 -5.26 4.06 1.60
N VAL A 362 -6.14 4.91 1.06
CA VAL A 362 -5.73 6.17 0.43
C VAL A 362 -5.13 7.14 1.45
N ASN A 363 -5.70 7.25 2.65
CA ASN A 363 -5.12 8.04 3.74
C ASN A 363 -3.71 7.57 4.10
N LEU A 364 -3.54 6.26 4.30
CA LEU A 364 -2.25 5.69 4.69
C LEU A 364 -1.23 5.75 3.54
N ALA A 365 -1.69 5.72 2.28
CA ALA A 365 -0.86 6.00 1.12
C ALA A 365 -0.25 7.40 1.18
N ILE A 366 -1.04 8.40 1.53
CA ILE A 366 -0.55 9.77 1.74
C ILE A 366 0.49 9.78 2.87
N GLY A 367 0.23 9.10 3.98
CA GLY A 367 1.14 8.98 5.11
C GLY A 367 2.54 8.46 4.74
N LEU A 368 2.65 7.60 3.72
CA LEU A 368 3.94 7.06 3.28
C LEU A 368 4.90 8.10 2.70
N PHE A 369 4.39 9.20 2.14
CA PHE A 369 5.22 10.24 1.53
C PHE A 369 4.90 11.65 2.05
N HIS A 370 4.02 11.77 3.04
CA HIS A 370 3.68 13.05 3.66
C HIS A 370 4.79 13.49 4.64
N PRO A 371 5.21 14.77 4.63
CA PRO A 371 6.10 15.31 5.67
C PRO A 371 5.47 15.19 7.06
N PRO A 372 6.25 14.99 8.14
CA PRO A 372 7.72 14.95 8.15
C PRO A 372 8.33 13.56 8.04
N PHE A 373 7.59 12.45 8.28
CA PHE A 373 8.18 11.13 8.53
C PHE A 373 7.81 10.04 7.51
N GLY A 374 7.20 10.38 6.38
CA GLY A 374 6.82 9.39 5.37
C GLY A 374 8.01 8.50 4.94
N ILE A 375 7.87 7.19 5.09
CA ILE A 375 8.95 6.21 4.82
C ILE A 375 9.52 6.36 3.41
N ASN A 376 8.67 6.61 2.41
CA ASN A 376 9.10 6.79 1.03
C ASN A 376 10.07 7.97 0.83
N ILE A 377 9.99 8.98 1.69
CA ILE A 377 10.89 10.15 1.65
C ILE A 377 12.32 9.70 1.96
N PHE A 378 12.50 8.89 2.99
CA PHE A 378 13.81 8.40 3.40
C PHE A 378 14.36 7.35 2.43
N VAL A 379 13.48 6.51 1.88
CA VAL A 379 13.87 5.56 0.82
C VAL A 379 14.33 6.33 -0.43
N ALA A 380 13.57 7.34 -0.85
CA ALA A 380 13.95 8.19 -1.98
C ALA A 380 15.28 8.91 -1.71
N GLN A 381 15.49 9.47 -0.50
CA GLN A 381 16.76 10.09 -0.12
C GLN A 381 17.92 9.12 -0.31
N SER A 382 17.80 7.91 0.25
CA SER A 382 18.86 6.89 0.21
C SER A 382 19.16 6.42 -1.21
N VAL A 383 18.11 6.21 -2.02
CA VAL A 383 18.23 5.63 -3.38
C VAL A 383 18.66 6.67 -4.42
N LEU A 384 18.12 7.89 -4.32
CA LEU A 384 18.42 8.96 -5.29
C LEU A 384 19.66 9.76 -4.92
N GLY A 385 20.18 9.63 -3.70
CA GLY A 385 21.38 10.33 -3.24
C GLY A 385 21.22 11.85 -3.17
N ILE A 386 20.03 12.34 -2.78
CA ILE A 386 19.69 13.76 -2.76
C ILE A 386 19.23 14.24 -1.39
N ASP A 387 19.32 15.55 -1.15
CA ASP A 387 18.89 16.15 0.11
C ASP A 387 17.39 16.04 0.33
N LEU A 388 16.98 15.77 1.57
CA LEU A 388 15.58 15.77 1.99
C LEU A 388 14.82 17.04 1.61
N LYS A 389 15.49 18.20 1.67
CA LYS A 389 14.90 19.50 1.30
C LYS A 389 14.42 19.53 -0.17
N ILE A 390 15.12 18.85 -1.05
CA ILE A 390 14.75 18.73 -2.48
C ILE A 390 13.49 17.87 -2.60
N ILE A 391 13.45 16.75 -1.88
CA ILE A 391 12.31 15.83 -1.87
C ILE A 391 11.08 16.52 -1.27
N TYR A 392 11.21 17.16 -0.11
CA TYR A 392 10.08 17.86 0.54
C TYR A 392 9.46 18.93 -0.37
N ARG A 393 10.27 19.72 -1.10
CA ARG A 393 9.75 20.68 -2.07
C ARG A 393 9.04 20.01 -3.24
N GLY A 394 9.55 18.85 -3.66
CA GLY A 394 9.03 18.11 -4.80
C GLY A 394 7.69 17.42 -4.54
N ILE A 395 7.46 16.92 -3.31
CA ILE A 395 6.26 16.12 -3.00
C ILE A 395 5.01 16.97 -2.76
N LEU A 396 5.13 18.24 -2.38
CA LEU A 396 3.97 19.08 -2.02
C LEU A 396 2.84 19.09 -3.05
N PRO A 397 3.09 19.26 -4.36
CA PRO A 397 2.02 19.21 -5.35
C PRO A 397 1.32 17.84 -5.40
N PHE A 398 2.08 16.77 -5.21
CA PHE A 398 1.54 15.41 -5.24
C PHE A 398 0.72 15.10 -3.98
N VAL A 399 1.10 15.62 -2.82
CA VAL A 399 0.25 15.58 -1.62
C VAL A 399 -1.10 16.25 -1.90
N GLY A 400 -1.11 17.42 -2.53
CA GLY A 400 -2.34 18.10 -2.94
C GLY A 400 -3.22 17.25 -3.87
N LEU A 401 -2.62 16.58 -4.87
CA LEU A 401 -3.34 15.70 -5.79
C LEU A 401 -3.94 14.48 -5.09
N TYR A 402 -3.21 13.86 -4.18
CA TYR A 402 -3.72 12.76 -3.38
C TYR A 402 -4.82 13.20 -2.42
N LEU A 403 -4.76 14.40 -1.84
CA LEU A 403 -5.84 14.95 -1.02
C LEU A 403 -7.12 15.21 -1.84
N ILE A 404 -6.98 15.67 -3.10
CA ILE A 404 -8.11 15.79 -4.02
C ILE A 404 -8.70 14.39 -4.31
N ALA A 405 -7.85 13.42 -4.62
CA ALA A 405 -8.29 12.05 -4.84
C ALA A 405 -8.97 11.46 -3.60
N LEU A 406 -8.40 11.69 -2.40
CA LEU A 406 -8.98 11.25 -1.14
C LEU A 406 -10.38 11.84 -0.93
N ALA A 407 -10.56 13.14 -1.17
CA ALA A 407 -11.86 13.79 -1.06
C ALA A 407 -12.87 13.17 -2.05
N LEU A 408 -12.49 12.98 -3.31
CA LEU A 408 -13.35 12.35 -4.31
C LEU A 408 -13.71 10.91 -3.91
N ILE A 409 -12.75 10.10 -3.52
CA ILE A 409 -12.96 8.70 -3.15
C ILE A 409 -13.82 8.61 -1.90
N THR A 410 -13.57 9.46 -0.89
CA THR A 410 -14.33 9.45 0.38
C THR A 410 -15.81 9.77 0.17
N TYR A 411 -16.14 10.75 -0.67
CA TYR A 411 -17.51 11.25 -0.81
C TYR A 411 -18.23 10.75 -2.06
N VAL A 412 -17.56 9.96 -2.91
CA VAL A 412 -18.15 9.26 -4.05
C VAL A 412 -17.94 7.76 -3.92
N PRO A 413 -18.74 7.03 -3.13
CA PRO A 413 -18.55 5.60 -2.86
C PRO A 413 -18.53 4.74 -4.12
N ASP A 414 -19.19 5.17 -5.19
CA ASP A 414 -19.20 4.45 -6.46
C ASP A 414 -17.80 4.31 -7.08
N LEU A 415 -16.86 5.23 -6.81
CA LEU A 415 -15.46 5.07 -7.22
C LEU A 415 -14.81 3.81 -6.63
N SER A 416 -15.23 3.38 -5.45
CA SER A 416 -14.74 2.15 -4.81
C SER A 416 -15.65 0.94 -5.12
N LEU A 417 -16.97 1.13 -5.19
CA LEU A 417 -17.91 0.02 -5.18
C LEU A 417 -18.39 -0.44 -6.56
N THR A 418 -18.19 0.36 -7.62
CA THR A 418 -18.68 0.01 -8.97
C THR A 418 -18.10 -1.32 -9.47
N LEU A 419 -16.77 -1.50 -9.40
CA LEU A 419 -16.16 -2.76 -9.84
C LEU A 419 -16.52 -3.93 -8.93
N VAL A 420 -16.72 -3.70 -7.64
CA VAL A 420 -17.18 -4.73 -6.71
C VAL A 420 -18.54 -5.25 -7.13
N ARG A 421 -19.47 -4.34 -7.47
CA ARG A 421 -20.82 -4.70 -7.95
C ARG A 421 -20.80 -5.40 -9.31
N LEU A 422 -19.90 -5.00 -10.21
CA LEU A 422 -19.82 -5.56 -11.56
C LEU A 422 -19.12 -6.92 -11.62
N MET A 423 -18.15 -7.19 -10.76
CA MET A 423 -17.28 -8.37 -10.85
C MET A 423 -17.64 -9.47 -9.85
N LEU A 424 -18.37 -9.14 -8.79
CA LEU A 424 -18.57 -10.05 -7.63
C LEU A 424 -20.05 -10.12 -7.17
N GLN A 425 -20.98 -9.77 -8.04
CA GLN A 425 -22.42 -10.01 -7.86
C GLN A 425 -22.86 -11.33 -8.47
#